data_fd0f1a5d2075ebc12014ddf1704bb445
#
_entry.id   fd0f1a5d2075ebc12014ddf1704bb445
#
_cell.length_a   1.000
_cell.length_b   1.000
_cell.length_c   1.000
_cell.angle_alpha   90.00
_cell.angle_beta   90.00
_cell.angle_gamma   90.00
#
_symmetry.space_group_name_H-M   'P 1'
#
loop_
_entity.id
_entity.type
_entity.pdbx_description
1 polymer ?
#
loop_
_entity_poly.entity_id
_entity_poly.type
_entity_poly.pdbx_seq_one_letter_code
_entity_poly.pdbx_strand_id
1 'polypeptide(L)'
;MTEQDRPAWSEFFVPSRLRPVAALPLPQPVAEWAWGGSDGAGVRVAVVDSGVEDGHRLVGRVDGAVVVEDVEGGDDKRVVERAHPDLYGHGTAIAGTIRTMAPACELWSVQVLGPSLKGRAASLVAALRWAVQQRFDVVNLSLSTGGSAWFAPLQDLMDDAFFGGTVAVCAVNNVFSATFPAQFASVISVASSGPPGSPLAYNVDPPAEFGAPGEDVTVAWRDGGTATVTGNSFSAGYVSGLVTLIRAKHPGLPPFAVKSVLAAAAVNAARVSP
;
A
#
# COMPACT_ATOMS: atom_id res chain seq x y z
N MET A 1 -22.45 11.70 -0.82
CA MET A 1 -21.18 11.98 -0.12
C MET A 1 -20.97 13.49 -0.18
N THR A 2 -20.89 14.17 0.92
CA THR A 2 -20.62 15.62 0.96
C THR A 2 -19.12 15.84 0.70
N GLU A 3 -18.70 17.06 0.32
CA GLU A 3 -17.29 17.41 0.12
C GLU A 3 -16.43 17.15 1.37
N GLN A 4 -17.07 17.14 2.57
CA GLN A 4 -16.46 16.86 3.87
C GLN A 4 -16.23 15.35 4.15
N ASP A 5 -16.86 14.45 3.37
CA ASP A 5 -16.76 12.99 3.58
C ASP A 5 -15.62 12.36 2.77
N ARG A 6 -14.94 13.13 1.92
CA ARG A 6 -13.81 12.64 1.12
C ARG A 6 -12.53 12.58 1.95
N PRO A 7 -11.71 11.52 1.77
CA PRO A 7 -10.38 11.47 2.38
C PRO A 7 -9.54 12.67 1.97
N ALA A 8 -8.73 13.20 2.89
CA ALA A 8 -7.77 14.25 2.58
C ALA A 8 -6.87 13.83 1.39
N TRP A 9 -6.48 14.80 0.57
CA TRP A 9 -5.67 14.65 -0.64
C TRP A 9 -6.42 14.10 -1.87
N SER A 10 -7.59 13.44 -1.72
CA SER A 10 -8.36 12.93 -2.86
C SER A 10 -8.83 14.05 -3.81
N GLU A 11 -8.96 15.27 -3.32
CA GLU A 11 -9.32 16.44 -4.13
C GLU A 11 -8.29 16.77 -5.23
N PHE A 12 -7.03 16.34 -5.09
CA PHE A 12 -6.01 16.53 -6.12
C PHE A 12 -6.20 15.61 -7.33
N PHE A 13 -6.99 14.55 -7.19
CA PHE A 13 -7.20 13.55 -8.22
C PHE A 13 -8.55 13.69 -8.95
N VAL A 14 -9.30 14.76 -8.68
CA VAL A 14 -10.49 15.06 -9.48
C VAL A 14 -10.07 15.45 -10.92
N PRO A 15 -10.82 15.04 -11.96
CA PRO A 15 -10.41 15.25 -13.36
C PRO A 15 -10.04 16.70 -13.71
N SER A 16 -10.71 17.68 -13.08
CA SER A 16 -10.46 19.12 -13.31
C SER A 16 -9.12 19.61 -12.76
N ARG A 17 -8.48 18.85 -11.84
CA ARG A 17 -7.18 19.19 -11.23
C ARG A 17 -6.02 18.38 -11.78
N LEU A 18 -6.31 17.26 -12.47
CA LEU A 18 -5.26 16.43 -13.05
C LEU A 18 -4.56 17.18 -14.20
N ARG A 19 -3.25 17.32 -14.08
CA ARG A 19 -2.41 17.89 -15.14
C ARG A 19 -1.81 16.77 -15.98
N PRO A 20 -1.66 16.96 -17.32
CA PRO A 20 -0.92 16.03 -18.17
C PRO A 20 0.53 15.89 -17.67
N VAL A 21 1.04 14.68 -17.62
CA VAL A 21 2.43 14.38 -17.26
C VAL A 21 3.13 13.68 -18.41
N ALA A 22 4.40 14.04 -18.65
CA ALA A 22 5.22 13.33 -19.62
C ALA A 22 5.50 11.92 -19.12
N ALA A 23 5.19 10.93 -19.94
CA ALA A 23 5.43 9.53 -19.64
C ALA A 23 6.71 9.03 -20.30
N LEU A 24 7.29 7.97 -19.75
CA LEU A 24 8.37 7.25 -20.40
C LEU A 24 7.86 6.58 -21.68
N PRO A 25 8.69 6.43 -22.74
CA PRO A 25 8.32 5.76 -23.98
C PRO A 25 8.27 4.23 -23.76
N LEU A 26 7.31 3.76 -22.96
CA LEU A 26 7.08 2.33 -22.72
C LEU A 26 6.21 1.71 -23.82
N PRO A 27 6.29 0.39 -24.01
CA PRO A 27 5.39 -0.32 -24.94
C PRO A 27 3.92 -0.02 -24.65
N GLN A 28 3.12 0.14 -25.70
CA GLN A 28 1.71 0.46 -25.59
C GLN A 28 0.84 -0.78 -25.90
N PRO A 29 -0.26 -0.95 -25.20
CA PRO A 29 -0.72 -0.16 -24.02
C PRO A 29 0.13 -0.46 -22.79
N VAL A 30 0.53 0.59 -22.05
CA VAL A 30 1.45 0.45 -20.88
C VAL A 30 0.91 -0.53 -19.85
N ALA A 31 -0.38 -0.47 -19.52
CA ALA A 31 -1.00 -1.38 -18.55
C ALA A 31 -0.86 -2.85 -18.95
N GLU A 32 -1.08 -3.17 -20.23
CA GLU A 32 -0.92 -4.53 -20.74
C GLU A 32 0.54 -4.99 -20.65
N TRP A 33 1.48 -4.14 -21.03
CA TRP A 33 2.90 -4.43 -20.88
C TRP A 33 3.29 -4.59 -19.40
N ALA A 34 2.80 -3.70 -18.52
CA ALA A 34 3.22 -3.61 -17.12
C ALA A 34 2.71 -4.79 -16.27
N TRP A 35 1.43 -5.17 -16.41
CA TRP A 35 0.81 -6.20 -15.57
C TRP A 35 -0.16 -7.13 -16.30
N GLY A 36 -0.47 -6.91 -17.58
CA GLY A 36 -1.38 -7.78 -18.32
C GLY A 36 -0.96 -9.25 -18.28
N GLY A 37 -1.91 -10.13 -17.96
CA GLY A 37 -1.68 -11.58 -17.83
C GLY A 37 -0.90 -12.02 -16.58
N SER A 38 -0.53 -11.11 -15.67
CA SER A 38 0.13 -11.44 -14.40
C SER A 38 -0.90 -11.77 -13.32
N ASP A 39 -0.59 -12.70 -12.45
CA ASP A 39 -1.40 -13.11 -11.29
C ASP A 39 -0.71 -12.88 -9.94
N GLY A 40 0.50 -12.32 -9.94
CA GLY A 40 1.27 -12.05 -8.74
C GLY A 40 2.17 -13.20 -8.27
N ALA A 41 2.26 -14.30 -9.01
CA ALA A 41 3.07 -15.45 -8.62
C ALA A 41 4.54 -15.09 -8.38
N GLY A 42 5.12 -15.64 -7.29
CA GLY A 42 6.52 -15.44 -6.91
C GLY A 42 6.80 -14.11 -6.20
N VAL A 43 5.79 -13.29 -5.92
CA VAL A 43 5.92 -12.01 -5.20
C VAL A 43 5.46 -12.15 -3.76
N ARG A 44 6.31 -11.75 -2.81
CA ARG A 44 6.03 -11.72 -1.38
C ARG A 44 5.51 -10.36 -0.95
N VAL A 45 4.32 -10.34 -0.38
CA VAL A 45 3.63 -9.11 0.06
C VAL A 45 3.43 -9.11 1.56
N ALA A 46 3.91 -8.09 2.26
CA ALA A 46 3.63 -7.86 3.67
C ALA A 46 2.52 -6.80 3.84
N VAL A 47 1.45 -7.15 4.52
CA VAL A 47 0.38 -6.22 4.94
C VAL A 47 0.62 -5.84 6.39
N VAL A 48 1.12 -4.63 6.61
CA VAL A 48 1.41 -4.09 7.95
C VAL A 48 0.17 -3.35 8.46
N ASP A 49 -0.62 -3.99 9.35
CA ASP A 49 -1.95 -3.50 9.72
C ASP A 49 -2.48 -4.09 11.05
N SER A 50 -3.80 -4.24 11.18
CA SER A 50 -4.52 -4.79 12.34
C SER A 50 -4.52 -6.32 12.43
N GLY A 51 -3.92 -7.00 11.47
CA GLY A 51 -3.98 -8.43 11.25
C GLY A 51 -4.70 -8.75 9.94
N VAL A 52 -4.68 -10.02 9.54
CA VAL A 52 -5.43 -10.54 8.38
C VAL A 52 -6.12 -11.83 8.80
N GLU A 53 -7.41 -11.96 8.47
CA GLU A 53 -8.18 -13.18 8.71
C GLU A 53 -7.78 -14.26 7.70
N ASP A 54 -7.08 -15.29 8.20
CA ASP A 54 -6.70 -16.45 7.40
C ASP A 54 -7.94 -17.27 7.00
N GLY A 55 -7.99 -17.70 5.74
CA GLY A 55 -9.11 -18.48 5.20
C GLY A 55 -10.34 -17.65 4.86
N HIS A 56 -10.34 -16.33 5.01
CA HIS A 56 -11.43 -15.47 4.53
C HIS A 56 -11.65 -15.67 3.03
N ARG A 57 -12.91 -15.82 2.57
CA ARG A 57 -13.26 -16.19 1.18
C ARG A 57 -12.67 -15.28 0.09
N LEU A 58 -12.38 -14.01 0.41
CA LEU A 58 -11.77 -13.03 -0.51
C LEU A 58 -10.26 -12.86 -0.29
N VAL A 59 -9.68 -13.50 0.71
CA VAL A 59 -8.23 -13.46 1.01
C VAL A 59 -7.58 -14.80 0.68
N GLY A 60 -8.28 -15.90 0.98
CA GLY A 60 -7.70 -17.23 0.93
C GLY A 60 -6.72 -17.45 2.08
N ARG A 61 -5.72 -18.28 1.85
CA ARG A 61 -4.67 -18.59 2.81
C ARG A 61 -3.72 -17.40 2.99
N VAL A 62 -3.37 -17.13 4.24
CA VAL A 62 -2.25 -16.26 4.63
C VAL A 62 -1.00 -17.13 4.77
N ASP A 63 0.07 -16.79 4.05
CA ASP A 63 1.27 -17.64 3.94
C ASP A 63 2.17 -17.53 5.17
N GLY A 64 2.07 -16.43 5.91
CA GLY A 64 2.76 -16.24 7.18
C GLY A 64 2.18 -15.07 7.98
N ALA A 65 2.38 -15.11 9.29
CA ALA A 65 1.85 -14.12 10.21
C ALA A 65 2.84 -13.80 11.31
N VAL A 66 3.02 -12.51 11.61
CA VAL A 66 3.85 -12.00 12.69
C VAL A 66 3.13 -10.92 13.49
N VAL A 67 3.46 -10.85 14.77
CA VAL A 67 3.01 -9.78 15.68
C VAL A 67 4.21 -9.02 16.24
N VAL A 68 4.01 -7.75 16.52
CA VAL A 68 5.01 -6.92 17.18
C VAL A 68 4.65 -6.79 18.65
N GLU A 69 5.50 -7.29 19.51
CA GLU A 69 5.33 -7.33 20.97
C GLU A 69 6.28 -6.37 21.68
N ASP A 70 5.87 -5.92 22.86
CA ASP A 70 6.75 -5.21 23.78
C ASP A 70 7.76 -6.22 24.40
N VAL A 71 9.01 -5.81 24.53
CA VAL A 71 10.01 -6.57 25.30
C VAL A 71 9.90 -6.16 26.78
N GLU A 72 9.78 -7.14 27.67
CA GLU A 72 9.69 -6.86 29.09
C GLU A 72 10.89 -6.05 29.58
N GLY A 73 10.61 -4.99 30.32
CA GLY A 73 11.63 -4.14 30.96
C GLY A 73 12.19 -3.00 30.10
N GLY A 74 11.64 -2.76 28.90
CA GLY A 74 12.10 -1.66 28.02
C GLY A 74 11.07 -1.20 26.99
N ASP A 75 11.49 -0.20 26.20
CA ASP A 75 10.71 0.29 25.06
C ASP A 75 10.98 -0.47 23.75
N ASP A 76 11.84 -1.48 23.80
CA ASP A 76 12.19 -2.30 22.66
C ASP A 76 11.01 -3.13 22.16
N LYS A 77 11.00 -3.40 20.85
CA LYS A 77 9.99 -4.21 20.19
C LYS A 77 10.62 -5.46 19.61
N ARG A 78 9.87 -6.56 19.67
CA ARG A 78 10.23 -7.83 19.06
C ARG A 78 9.16 -8.26 18.08
N VAL A 79 9.58 -8.70 16.89
CA VAL A 79 8.69 -9.34 15.91
C VAL A 79 8.70 -10.84 16.17
N VAL A 80 7.51 -11.41 16.35
CA VAL A 80 7.33 -12.83 16.67
C VAL A 80 6.44 -13.47 15.62
N GLU A 81 6.92 -14.55 15.01
CA GLU A 81 6.11 -15.32 14.08
C GLU A 81 5.05 -16.10 14.87
N ARG A 82 3.81 -15.75 14.62
CA ARG A 82 2.64 -16.33 15.29
C ARG A 82 1.38 -16.04 14.53
N ALA A 83 0.55 -17.05 14.30
CA ALA A 83 -0.82 -16.86 13.79
C ALA A 83 -1.62 -15.96 14.75
N HIS A 84 -2.41 -15.06 14.18
CA HIS A 84 -3.23 -14.11 14.92
C HIS A 84 -4.50 -13.75 14.13
N PRO A 85 -5.60 -13.38 14.81
CA PRO A 85 -6.78 -12.85 14.13
C PRO A 85 -6.55 -11.43 13.63
N ASP A 86 -7.40 -10.95 12.75
CA ASP A 86 -7.55 -9.52 12.51
C ASP A 86 -8.34 -8.88 13.65
N LEU A 87 -7.73 -7.94 14.36
CA LEU A 87 -8.36 -7.30 15.53
C LEU A 87 -9.43 -6.28 15.19
N TYR A 88 -9.48 -5.81 13.92
CA TYR A 88 -10.43 -4.77 13.49
C TYR A 88 -11.19 -5.11 12.21
N GLY A 89 -10.54 -5.70 11.21
CA GLY A 89 -11.03 -5.99 9.87
C GLY A 89 -10.33 -5.19 8.77
N HIS A 90 -9.54 -4.18 9.13
CA HIS A 90 -8.90 -3.28 8.18
C HIS A 90 -7.79 -3.99 7.38
N GLY A 91 -6.93 -4.76 8.04
CA GLY A 91 -5.88 -5.52 7.35
C GLY A 91 -6.46 -6.62 6.45
N THR A 92 -7.57 -7.26 6.85
CA THR A 92 -8.31 -8.22 6.01
C THR A 92 -8.85 -7.54 4.75
N ALA A 93 -9.35 -6.31 4.87
CA ALA A 93 -9.82 -5.51 3.73
C ALA A 93 -8.70 -5.24 2.72
N ILE A 94 -7.55 -4.81 3.20
CA ILE A 94 -6.36 -4.55 2.36
C ILE A 94 -5.88 -5.84 1.70
N ALA A 95 -5.73 -6.91 2.47
CA ALA A 95 -5.29 -8.23 1.98
C ALA A 95 -6.24 -8.78 0.90
N GLY A 96 -7.57 -8.67 1.11
CA GLY A 96 -8.58 -9.07 0.14
C GLY A 96 -8.49 -8.27 -1.16
N THR A 97 -8.24 -6.97 -1.09
CA THR A 97 -8.03 -6.12 -2.26
C THR A 97 -6.80 -6.55 -3.05
N ILE A 98 -5.66 -6.77 -2.37
CA ILE A 98 -4.43 -7.26 -3.01
C ILE A 98 -4.65 -8.63 -3.65
N ARG A 99 -5.25 -9.57 -2.92
CA ARG A 99 -5.48 -10.95 -3.39
C ARG A 99 -6.47 -11.02 -4.56
N THR A 100 -7.46 -10.13 -4.60
CA THR A 100 -8.38 -10.03 -5.74
C THR A 100 -7.66 -9.67 -7.03
N MET A 101 -6.62 -8.85 -6.96
CA MET A 101 -5.83 -8.44 -8.13
C MET A 101 -4.69 -9.41 -8.43
N ALA A 102 -4.00 -9.87 -7.40
CA ALA A 102 -2.81 -10.73 -7.49
C ALA A 102 -3.05 -12.05 -6.72
N PRO A 103 -3.90 -12.96 -7.25
CA PRO A 103 -4.35 -14.14 -6.52
C PRO A 103 -3.25 -15.13 -6.15
N ALA A 104 -2.15 -15.15 -6.88
CA ALA A 104 -1.04 -16.08 -6.68
C ALA A 104 0.14 -15.52 -5.86
N CYS A 105 0.04 -14.29 -5.32
CA CYS A 105 1.10 -13.73 -4.48
C CYS A 105 1.23 -14.49 -3.15
N GLU A 106 2.39 -14.46 -2.55
CA GLU A 106 2.63 -14.91 -1.17
C GLU A 106 2.31 -13.75 -0.21
N LEU A 107 1.27 -13.90 0.60
CA LEU A 107 0.74 -12.82 1.43
C LEU A 107 1.03 -13.07 2.92
N TRP A 108 1.64 -12.09 3.57
CA TRP A 108 1.99 -12.11 4.98
C TRP A 108 1.24 -11.04 5.77
N SER A 109 0.75 -11.43 6.95
CA SER A 109 0.12 -10.53 7.91
C SER A 109 1.14 -10.05 8.93
N VAL A 110 1.31 -8.73 9.06
CA VAL A 110 2.21 -8.10 10.03
C VAL A 110 1.38 -7.22 10.97
N GLN A 111 1.03 -7.76 12.14
CA GLN A 111 0.13 -7.08 13.07
C GLN A 111 0.87 -6.05 13.93
N VAL A 112 0.49 -4.79 13.81
CA VAL A 112 1.01 -3.64 14.56
C VAL A 112 -0.08 -2.77 15.17
N LEU A 113 -1.33 -2.92 14.70
CA LEU A 113 -2.48 -2.15 15.18
C LEU A 113 -3.38 -3.02 16.05
N GLY A 114 -3.87 -2.41 17.13
CA GLY A 114 -4.84 -3.02 18.02
C GLY A 114 -6.29 -2.88 17.52
N PRO A 115 -7.26 -3.30 18.35
CA PRO A 115 -8.69 -3.35 17.99
C PRO A 115 -9.35 -1.97 17.79
N SER A 116 -8.65 -0.89 18.07
CA SER A 116 -9.09 0.49 17.81
C SER A 116 -8.36 1.17 16.65
N LEU A 117 -7.68 0.40 15.78
CA LEU A 117 -6.77 0.89 14.73
C LEU A 117 -5.68 1.83 15.25
N LYS A 118 -5.26 1.63 16.48
CA LYS A 118 -4.17 2.39 17.09
C LYS A 118 -2.97 1.48 17.34
N GLY A 119 -1.78 2.02 17.08
CA GLY A 119 -0.50 1.37 17.32
C GLY A 119 0.54 2.38 17.78
N ARG A 120 1.70 1.88 18.21
CA ARG A 120 2.85 2.72 18.57
C ARG A 120 3.76 2.86 17.34
N ALA A 121 4.31 4.04 17.12
CA ALA A 121 5.27 4.27 16.04
C ALA A 121 6.52 3.37 16.15
N ALA A 122 6.95 3.04 17.38
CA ALA A 122 8.03 2.07 17.59
C ALA A 122 7.67 0.67 17.04
N SER A 123 6.40 0.24 17.15
CA SER A 123 5.93 -1.03 16.58
C SER A 123 5.95 -0.99 15.06
N LEU A 124 5.56 0.14 14.45
CA LEU A 124 5.67 0.35 13.01
C LEU A 124 7.11 0.24 12.54
N VAL A 125 8.05 0.93 13.20
CA VAL A 125 9.49 0.87 12.87
C VAL A 125 10.04 -0.55 12.98
N ALA A 126 9.68 -1.28 14.03
CA ALA A 126 10.13 -2.66 14.21
C ALA A 126 9.59 -3.61 13.12
N ALA A 127 8.30 -3.47 12.78
CA ALA A 127 7.67 -4.23 11.70
C ALA A 127 8.33 -3.96 10.34
N LEU A 128 8.57 -2.68 10.03
CA LEU A 128 9.22 -2.28 8.78
C LEU A 128 10.65 -2.79 8.69
N ARG A 129 11.42 -2.65 9.76
CA ARG A 129 12.79 -3.19 9.81
C ARG A 129 12.80 -4.69 9.55
N TRP A 130 11.89 -5.42 10.18
CA TRP A 130 11.74 -6.85 9.96
C TRP A 130 11.38 -7.15 8.49
N ALA A 131 10.38 -6.47 7.93
CA ALA A 131 9.94 -6.70 6.55
C ALA A 131 11.06 -6.42 5.53
N VAL A 132 11.85 -5.36 5.72
CA VAL A 132 13.02 -5.03 4.89
C VAL A 132 14.09 -6.11 5.03
N GLN A 133 14.40 -6.55 6.24
CA GLN A 133 15.38 -7.62 6.49
C GLN A 133 14.95 -8.97 5.89
N GLN A 134 13.64 -9.26 5.89
CA GLN A 134 13.06 -10.46 5.24
C GLN A 134 12.95 -10.33 3.72
N ARG A 135 13.32 -9.17 3.16
CA ARG A 135 13.32 -8.89 1.71
C ARG A 135 11.96 -9.16 1.06
N PHE A 136 10.90 -8.63 1.65
CA PHE A 136 9.60 -8.61 0.96
C PHE A 136 9.69 -7.78 -0.32
N ASP A 137 9.05 -8.24 -1.38
CA ASP A 137 8.99 -7.51 -2.64
C ASP A 137 8.12 -6.27 -2.53
N VAL A 138 7.00 -6.38 -1.80
CA VAL A 138 6.02 -5.32 -1.59
C VAL A 138 5.67 -5.24 -0.11
N VAL A 139 5.66 -4.03 0.44
CA VAL A 139 5.16 -3.75 1.79
C VAL A 139 4.02 -2.75 1.68
N ASN A 140 2.81 -3.15 2.06
CA ASN A 140 1.67 -2.24 2.16
C ASN A 140 1.63 -1.62 3.55
N LEU A 141 1.49 -0.30 3.58
CA LEU A 141 1.40 0.52 4.78
C LEU A 141 0.15 1.39 4.72
N SER A 142 -0.93 0.88 5.30
CA SER A 142 -2.20 1.62 5.42
C SER A 142 -2.31 2.37 6.75
N LEU A 143 -1.16 2.75 7.30
CA LEU A 143 -1.01 3.50 8.55
C LEU A 143 0.18 4.46 8.46
N SER A 144 0.18 5.47 9.30
CA SER A 144 1.23 6.49 9.32
C SER A 144 1.42 7.09 10.72
N THR A 145 2.49 7.85 10.90
CA THR A 145 2.70 8.69 12.08
C THR A 145 3.03 10.13 11.66
N GLY A 146 2.53 11.11 12.41
CA GLY A 146 2.92 12.52 12.27
C GLY A 146 4.02 12.95 13.24
N GLY A 147 4.53 12.05 14.07
CA GLY A 147 5.53 12.35 15.08
C GLY A 147 6.90 12.65 14.49
N SER A 148 7.41 13.87 14.67
CA SER A 148 8.70 14.31 14.11
C SER A 148 9.90 13.48 14.58
N ALA A 149 9.85 12.91 15.78
CA ALA A 149 10.89 12.02 16.30
C ALA A 149 11.07 10.74 15.46
N TRP A 150 10.06 10.36 14.67
CA TRP A 150 10.07 9.17 13.83
C TRP A 150 10.46 9.44 12.37
N PHE A 151 10.65 10.72 12.02
CA PHE A 151 11.00 11.10 10.65
C PHE A 151 12.30 10.41 10.20
N ALA A 152 13.42 10.66 10.88
CA ALA A 152 14.71 10.10 10.46
C ALA A 152 14.74 8.55 10.54
N PRO A 153 14.29 7.87 11.62
CA PRO A 153 14.27 6.42 11.65
C PRO A 153 13.42 5.78 10.53
N LEU A 154 12.31 6.41 10.14
CA LEU A 154 11.47 5.91 9.06
C LEU A 154 12.07 6.23 7.69
N GLN A 155 12.72 7.40 7.52
CA GLN A 155 13.40 7.76 6.29
C GLN A 155 14.53 6.78 5.98
N ASP A 156 15.41 6.51 6.95
CA ASP A 156 16.50 5.55 6.80
C ASP A 156 15.97 4.16 6.39
N LEU A 157 14.92 3.67 7.04
CA LEU A 157 14.31 2.38 6.70
C LEU A 157 13.69 2.34 5.31
N MET A 158 13.04 3.42 4.87
CA MET A 158 12.44 3.47 3.54
C MET A 158 13.50 3.60 2.44
N ASP A 159 14.61 4.25 2.71
CA ASP A 159 15.74 4.30 1.78
C ASP A 159 16.44 2.92 1.73
N ASP A 160 16.61 2.23 2.86
CA ASP A 160 17.09 0.84 2.89
C ASP A 160 16.16 -0.09 2.10
N ALA A 161 14.84 0.03 2.25
CA ALA A 161 13.85 -0.70 1.47
C ALA A 161 14.01 -0.45 -0.03
N PHE A 162 14.07 0.84 -0.41
CA PHE A 162 14.17 1.28 -1.80
C PHE A 162 15.45 0.76 -2.48
N PHE A 163 16.61 0.90 -1.85
CA PHE A 163 17.88 0.40 -2.38
C PHE A 163 17.99 -1.12 -2.28
N GLY A 164 17.32 -1.74 -1.31
CA GLY A 164 17.22 -3.19 -1.13
C GLY A 164 16.26 -3.89 -2.10
N GLY A 165 15.49 -3.14 -2.89
CA GLY A 165 14.57 -3.68 -3.89
C GLY A 165 13.13 -3.92 -3.39
N THR A 166 12.81 -3.57 -2.15
CA THR A 166 11.46 -3.61 -1.57
C THR A 166 10.67 -2.37 -2.00
N VAL A 167 9.47 -2.56 -2.53
CA VAL A 167 8.55 -1.47 -2.87
C VAL A 167 7.60 -1.23 -1.70
N ALA A 168 7.73 -0.09 -1.02
CA ALA A 168 6.79 0.33 0.01
C ALA A 168 5.66 1.16 -0.62
N VAL A 169 4.41 0.73 -0.42
CA VAL A 169 3.19 1.44 -0.85
C VAL A 169 2.48 1.97 0.38
N CYS A 170 2.35 3.28 0.48
CA CYS A 170 1.95 3.97 1.69
C CYS A 170 0.71 4.83 1.47
N ALA A 171 -0.35 4.59 2.23
CA ALA A 171 -1.48 5.52 2.27
C ALA A 171 -1.07 6.83 2.93
N VAL A 172 -1.42 7.97 2.34
CA VAL A 172 -1.40 9.24 3.05
C VAL A 172 -2.54 9.29 4.08
N ASN A 173 -2.42 10.14 5.09
CA ASN A 173 -3.45 10.26 6.12
C ASN A 173 -4.79 10.73 5.52
N ASN A 174 -5.91 10.27 6.09
CA ASN A 174 -7.25 10.72 5.67
C ASN A 174 -7.59 12.16 6.10
N VAL A 175 -6.73 12.77 6.91
CA VAL A 175 -6.81 14.19 7.28
C VAL A 175 -5.53 14.91 6.88
N PHE A 176 -5.61 16.19 6.55
CA PHE A 176 -4.44 16.99 6.19
C PHE A 176 -3.49 17.14 7.40
N SER A 177 -2.47 16.32 7.44
CA SER A 177 -1.46 16.32 8.50
C SER A 177 -0.17 15.69 7.99
N ALA A 178 0.93 15.85 8.74
CA ALA A 178 2.16 15.11 8.46
C ALA A 178 1.88 13.60 8.46
N THR A 179 2.42 12.89 7.48
CA THR A 179 2.12 11.48 7.23
C THR A 179 3.40 10.72 6.81
N PHE A 180 4.09 10.16 7.79
CA PHE A 180 5.31 9.38 7.55
C PHE A 180 5.01 7.88 7.66
N PRO A 181 5.53 7.05 6.72
CA PRO A 181 6.52 7.36 5.66
C PRO A 181 5.94 7.85 4.32
N ALA A 182 4.62 8.02 4.16
CA ALA A 182 4.01 8.33 2.87
C ALA A 182 4.55 9.60 2.17
N GLN A 183 5.16 10.55 2.90
CA GLN A 183 5.75 11.78 2.34
C GLN A 183 7.18 11.61 1.84
N PHE A 184 7.77 10.40 1.93
CA PHE A 184 9.14 10.18 1.47
C PHE A 184 9.17 9.83 -0.03
N ALA A 185 10.22 10.31 -0.74
CA ALA A 185 10.39 10.02 -2.16
C ALA A 185 10.69 8.54 -2.46
N SER A 186 11.22 7.81 -1.48
CA SER A 186 11.56 6.38 -1.57
C SER A 186 10.35 5.44 -1.52
N VAL A 187 9.13 5.95 -1.25
CA VAL A 187 7.90 5.14 -1.24
C VAL A 187 6.97 5.51 -2.40
N ILE A 188 5.94 4.70 -2.60
CA ILE A 188 4.79 5.02 -3.47
C ILE A 188 3.68 5.54 -2.56
N SER A 189 3.40 6.83 -2.58
CA SER A 189 2.36 7.46 -1.77
C SER A 189 1.03 7.48 -2.49
N VAL A 190 -0.04 7.10 -1.78
CA VAL A 190 -1.36 6.85 -2.38
C VAL A 190 -2.47 7.57 -1.63
N ALA A 191 -3.36 8.21 -2.39
CA ALA A 191 -4.64 8.74 -1.93
C ALA A 191 -5.81 8.16 -2.74
N SER A 192 -7.03 8.33 -2.26
CA SER A 192 -8.22 8.02 -3.04
C SER A 192 -8.40 9.00 -4.19
N SER A 193 -8.78 8.49 -5.37
CA SER A 193 -9.20 9.29 -6.52
C SER A 193 -10.69 9.14 -6.84
N GLY A 194 -11.42 8.35 -6.06
CA GLY A 194 -12.87 8.16 -6.21
C GLY A 194 -13.34 6.74 -6.01
N PRO A 195 -14.58 6.42 -6.47
CA PRO A 195 -15.25 5.14 -6.29
C PRO A 195 -14.63 4.02 -7.16
N PRO A 196 -15.12 2.76 -7.02
CA PRO A 196 -14.72 1.65 -7.89
C PRO A 196 -14.82 2.01 -9.37
N GLY A 197 -13.78 1.67 -10.14
CA GLY A 197 -13.66 2.01 -11.56
C GLY A 197 -12.98 3.33 -11.83
N SER A 198 -12.67 4.15 -10.83
CA SER A 198 -11.80 5.32 -11.02
C SER A 198 -10.43 4.87 -11.53
N PRO A 199 -9.86 5.55 -12.52
CA PRO A 199 -8.57 5.17 -13.08
C PRO A 199 -7.43 5.49 -12.12
N LEU A 200 -6.30 4.78 -12.30
CA LEU A 200 -5.04 5.19 -11.70
C LEU A 200 -4.65 6.56 -12.23
N ALA A 201 -4.36 7.50 -11.34
CA ALA A 201 -3.90 8.84 -11.67
C ALA A 201 -2.54 9.12 -11.00
N TYR A 202 -1.73 9.97 -11.62
CA TYR A 202 -0.45 10.43 -11.08
C TYR A 202 -0.49 11.92 -10.78
N ASN A 203 -0.09 12.31 -9.59
CA ASN A 203 0.03 13.71 -9.17
C ASN A 203 1.51 14.09 -9.07
N VAL A 204 1.89 15.15 -9.78
CA VAL A 204 3.26 15.68 -9.76
C VAL A 204 3.57 16.51 -8.51
N ASP A 205 2.55 16.89 -7.76
CA ASP A 205 2.67 17.72 -6.57
C ASP A 205 2.47 16.86 -5.31
N PRO A 206 3.54 16.51 -4.59
CA PRO A 206 3.45 15.68 -3.38
C PRO A 206 2.57 16.35 -2.30
N PRO A 207 2.13 15.62 -1.25
CA PRO A 207 2.72 14.35 -0.83
C PRO A 207 2.06 13.09 -1.42
N ALA A 208 0.86 13.15 -1.98
CA ALA A 208 0.20 12.00 -2.57
C ALA A 208 0.53 11.94 -4.07
N GLU A 209 1.29 10.92 -4.48
CA GLU A 209 1.73 10.78 -5.88
C GLU A 209 0.72 10.05 -6.74
N PHE A 210 0.04 9.04 -6.19
CA PHE A 210 -0.92 8.24 -6.93
C PHE A 210 -2.32 8.34 -6.34
N GLY A 211 -3.29 8.44 -7.23
CA GLY A 211 -4.70 8.32 -6.94
C GLY A 211 -5.25 6.99 -7.47
N ALA A 212 -6.02 6.29 -6.65
CA ALA A 212 -6.64 5.02 -7.00
C ALA A 212 -8.02 4.88 -6.33
N PRO A 213 -8.88 3.90 -6.73
CA PRO A 213 -10.17 3.69 -6.09
C PRO A 213 -10.04 3.50 -4.58
N GLY A 214 -10.86 4.21 -3.81
CA GLY A 214 -10.84 4.14 -2.34
C GLY A 214 -12.08 4.72 -1.67
N GLU A 215 -13.09 5.13 -2.46
CA GLU A 215 -14.37 5.65 -1.98
C GLU A 215 -15.47 4.63 -2.26
N ASP A 216 -16.30 4.32 -1.25
CA ASP A 216 -17.42 3.37 -1.34
C ASP A 216 -17.02 2.00 -1.92
N VAL A 217 -15.81 1.53 -1.58
CA VAL A 217 -15.31 0.23 -2.04
C VAL A 217 -15.84 -0.89 -1.16
N THR A 218 -16.36 -1.97 -1.78
CA THR A 218 -16.75 -3.18 -1.07
C THR A 218 -15.54 -4.09 -0.93
N VAL A 219 -15.15 -4.39 0.31
CA VAL A 219 -13.94 -5.12 0.66
C VAL A 219 -14.24 -6.31 1.57
N ALA A 220 -13.28 -7.22 1.70
CA ALA A 220 -13.30 -8.24 2.75
C ALA A 220 -13.33 -7.57 4.13
N TRP A 221 -14.01 -8.20 5.08
CA TRP A 221 -14.04 -7.72 6.46
C TRP A 221 -14.01 -8.92 7.40
N ARG A 222 -13.50 -8.71 8.61
CA ARG A 222 -13.39 -9.79 9.60
C ARG A 222 -14.71 -10.58 9.77
N ASP A 223 -14.60 -11.75 10.35
CA ASP A 223 -15.71 -12.69 10.62
C ASP A 223 -16.37 -13.20 9.31
N GLY A 224 -15.56 -13.38 8.25
CA GLY A 224 -16.00 -13.87 6.94
C GLY A 224 -16.86 -12.88 6.15
N GLY A 225 -17.00 -11.65 6.66
CA GLY A 225 -17.91 -10.62 6.14
C GLY A 225 -17.35 -9.77 5.02
N THR A 226 -18.14 -8.78 4.62
CA THR A 226 -17.73 -7.68 3.74
C THR A 226 -18.24 -6.36 4.29
N ALA A 227 -17.55 -5.26 3.98
CA ALA A 227 -17.98 -3.91 4.33
C ALA A 227 -17.81 -2.99 3.12
N THR A 228 -18.64 -1.95 3.03
CA THR A 228 -18.43 -0.83 2.11
C THR A 228 -17.79 0.30 2.88
N VAL A 229 -16.62 0.75 2.44
CA VAL A 229 -15.73 1.63 3.19
C VAL A 229 -15.11 2.69 2.29
N THR A 230 -14.66 3.79 2.90
CA THR A 230 -13.97 4.89 2.22
C THR A 230 -12.68 5.24 2.97
N GLY A 231 -11.56 5.37 2.25
CA GLY A 231 -10.28 5.79 2.83
C GLY A 231 -9.09 5.57 1.90
N ASN A 232 -8.04 6.35 2.11
CA ASN A 232 -6.78 6.25 1.36
C ASN A 232 -6.10 4.88 1.52
N SER A 233 -6.36 4.20 2.64
CA SER A 233 -5.87 2.84 2.92
C SER A 233 -6.28 1.83 1.85
N PHE A 234 -7.53 1.90 1.38
CA PHE A 234 -8.05 0.96 0.37
C PHE A 234 -7.45 1.22 -1.01
N SER A 235 -7.19 2.49 -1.33
CA SER A 235 -6.43 2.88 -2.53
C SER A 235 -4.99 2.36 -2.47
N ALA A 236 -4.33 2.40 -1.31
CA ALA A 236 -3.00 1.83 -1.14
C ALA A 236 -3.00 0.31 -1.32
N GLY A 237 -4.03 -0.40 -0.84
CA GLY A 237 -4.24 -1.82 -1.13
C GLY A 237 -4.36 -2.11 -2.62
N TYR A 238 -5.13 -1.29 -3.36
CA TYR A 238 -5.27 -1.40 -4.81
C TYR A 238 -3.92 -1.19 -5.52
N VAL A 239 -3.18 -0.12 -5.19
CA VAL A 239 -1.87 0.14 -5.79
C VAL A 239 -0.86 -0.95 -5.41
N SER A 240 -0.92 -1.50 -4.19
CA SER A 240 -0.10 -2.65 -3.79
C SER A 240 -0.37 -3.88 -4.67
N GLY A 241 -1.64 -4.13 -5.01
CA GLY A 241 -2.02 -5.16 -5.98
C GLY A 241 -1.38 -4.93 -7.35
N LEU A 242 -1.45 -3.70 -7.90
CA LEU A 242 -0.79 -3.36 -9.17
C LEU A 242 0.72 -3.55 -9.10
N VAL A 243 1.37 -3.08 -8.03
CA VAL A 243 2.82 -3.26 -7.82
C VAL A 243 3.17 -4.75 -7.78
N THR A 244 2.36 -5.57 -7.11
CA THR A 244 2.54 -7.02 -7.03
C THR A 244 2.50 -7.65 -8.43
N LEU A 245 1.54 -7.28 -9.26
CA LEU A 245 1.43 -7.75 -10.64
C LEU A 245 2.63 -7.32 -11.50
N ILE A 246 3.08 -6.06 -11.36
CA ILE A 246 4.27 -5.54 -12.06
C ILE A 246 5.52 -6.34 -11.66
N ARG A 247 5.72 -6.55 -10.36
CA ARG A 247 6.88 -7.29 -9.83
C ARG A 247 6.89 -8.75 -10.28
N ALA A 248 5.73 -9.41 -10.34
CA ALA A 248 5.61 -10.77 -10.84
C ALA A 248 5.97 -10.86 -12.32
N LYS A 249 5.52 -9.93 -13.13
CA LYS A 249 5.79 -9.90 -14.57
C LYS A 249 7.21 -9.44 -14.90
N HIS A 250 7.76 -8.53 -14.08
CA HIS A 250 9.07 -7.91 -14.29
C HIS A 250 9.93 -7.97 -13.01
N PRO A 251 10.39 -9.14 -12.56
CA PRO A 251 11.04 -9.30 -11.25
C PRO A 251 12.35 -8.53 -11.11
N GLY A 252 12.98 -8.12 -12.21
CA GLY A 252 14.21 -7.32 -12.21
C GLY A 252 14.01 -5.80 -12.09
N LEU A 253 12.75 -5.29 -12.08
CA LEU A 253 12.53 -3.85 -12.00
C LEU A 253 12.83 -3.33 -10.57
N PRO A 254 13.72 -2.36 -10.42
CA PRO A 254 13.94 -1.70 -9.12
C PRO A 254 12.75 -0.81 -8.74
N PRO A 255 12.60 -0.44 -7.45
CA PRO A 255 11.46 0.34 -6.97
C PRO A 255 11.17 1.62 -7.75
N PHE A 256 12.21 2.39 -8.12
CA PHE A 256 12.02 3.61 -8.91
C PHE A 256 11.45 3.33 -10.30
N ALA A 257 11.80 2.20 -10.93
CA ALA A 257 11.27 1.83 -12.23
C ALA A 257 9.81 1.36 -12.12
N VAL A 258 9.45 0.63 -11.06
CA VAL A 258 8.06 0.28 -10.76
C VAL A 258 7.20 1.54 -10.60
N LYS A 259 7.68 2.53 -9.84
CA LYS A 259 7.02 3.83 -9.68
C LYS A 259 6.86 4.56 -11.01
N SER A 260 7.90 4.56 -11.86
CA SER A 260 7.86 5.17 -13.20
C SER A 260 6.88 4.46 -14.13
N VAL A 261 6.77 3.13 -14.05
CA VAL A 261 5.79 2.33 -14.81
C VAL A 261 4.36 2.68 -14.39
N LEU A 262 4.09 2.77 -13.09
CA LEU A 262 2.78 3.22 -12.59
C LEU A 262 2.43 4.63 -13.10
N ALA A 263 3.37 5.57 -13.03
CA ALA A 263 3.17 6.93 -13.53
C ALA A 263 2.88 6.94 -15.04
N ALA A 264 3.58 6.13 -15.83
CA ALA A 264 3.35 5.99 -17.27
C ALA A 264 2.01 5.32 -17.62
N ALA A 265 1.47 4.49 -16.72
CA ALA A 265 0.17 3.84 -16.86
C ALA A 265 -1.00 4.70 -16.35
N ALA A 266 -0.71 5.83 -15.69
CA ALA A 266 -1.74 6.71 -15.17
C ALA A 266 -2.57 7.35 -16.29
N VAL A 267 -3.84 7.63 -16.00
CA VAL A 267 -4.80 8.18 -17.00
C VAL A 267 -4.37 9.55 -17.53
N ASN A 268 -3.65 10.32 -16.75
CA ASN A 268 -3.13 11.64 -17.11
C ASN A 268 -1.67 11.62 -17.59
N ALA A 269 -1.09 10.44 -17.84
CA ALA A 269 0.21 10.34 -18.49
C ALA A 269 0.11 10.82 -19.95
N ALA A 270 0.87 11.86 -20.30
CA ALA A 270 0.94 12.34 -21.68
C ALA A 270 1.61 11.27 -22.56
N ARG A 271 0.91 10.82 -23.60
CA ARG A 271 1.51 9.95 -24.60
C ARG A 271 2.51 10.78 -25.41
N VAL A 272 3.78 10.39 -25.34
CA VAL A 272 4.76 10.93 -26.27
C VAL A 272 4.42 10.32 -27.63
N SER A 273 3.92 11.15 -28.56
CA SER A 273 3.78 10.71 -29.95
C SER A 273 5.15 10.38 -30.51
N PRO A 274 5.30 9.25 -31.21
CA PRO A 274 6.58 8.85 -31.82
C PRO A 274 7.08 9.88 -32.83
#